data_31adafebc0654b79c4b5d0a81c51b77e
#
_entry.id   31adafebc0654b79c4b5d0a81c51b77e
#
_cell.length_a   1.000
_cell.length_b   1.000
_cell.length_c   1.000
_cell.angle_alpha   90.00
_cell.angle_beta   90.00
_cell.angle_gamma   90.00
#
_symmetry.space_group_name_H-M   'P 1'
#
loop_
_entity.id
_entity.type
_entity.pdbx_description
1 polymer ?
#
loop_
_entity_poly.entity_id
_entity_poly.type
_entity_poly.pdbx_seq_one_letter_code
_entity_poly.pdbx_strand_id
1 'polypeptide(L)'
;MPCVQNYRMNPQHADVEHNGFVPQVVVLRMCHEFMKNYSYLVIDPGTRQAVIVDPAWQMEKIDQALIDTQASLSGVLITHSHPDHIDLAEPIAQKYDCPIWMSKEEIADSGFSNRQLVGIDPVPWSVGRMLIEPMLTPGHTPGCMCYLIADNLFTGDVLFAEGCGICPDIGAAHAMFASLENVKTRIKPQTRIFPGHSYGKPPGQSMWQLLKENVYLQFSNKESFAAFRLRSGQDVAKMFDFC
;
A
#
# COMPACT_ATOMS: atom_id res chain seq x y z
N MET A 1 -19.05 18.95 -21.85
CA MET A 1 -19.23 17.63 -21.20
C MET A 1 -17.95 16.83 -21.45
N PRO A 2 -17.09 16.60 -20.46
CA PRO A 2 -15.93 15.74 -20.64
C PRO A 2 -16.37 14.28 -20.61
N CYS A 3 -15.83 13.51 -21.53
CA CYS A 3 -16.08 12.09 -21.73
C CYS A 3 -15.59 11.31 -20.51
N VAL A 4 -16.52 10.79 -19.72
CA VAL A 4 -16.22 9.73 -18.75
C VAL A 4 -15.93 8.48 -19.57
N GLN A 5 -14.65 8.17 -19.79
CA GLN A 5 -14.27 6.88 -20.33
C GLN A 5 -14.64 5.80 -19.29
N ASN A 6 -15.69 5.04 -19.60
CA ASN A 6 -16.03 3.83 -18.87
C ASN A 6 -14.86 2.83 -19.00
N TYR A 7 -14.04 2.73 -17.97
CA TYR A 7 -13.11 1.61 -17.81
C TYR A 7 -13.95 0.34 -17.63
N ARG A 8 -14.27 -0.33 -18.75
CA ARG A 8 -14.87 -1.67 -18.72
C ARG A 8 -13.81 -2.64 -18.20
N MET A 9 -14.02 -3.13 -16.98
CA MET A 9 -13.30 -4.28 -16.47
C MET A 9 -13.55 -5.48 -17.39
N ASN A 10 -12.49 -6.01 -17.98
CA ASN A 10 -12.56 -7.21 -18.83
C ASN A 10 -12.32 -8.45 -17.95
N PRO A 11 -13.29 -9.37 -17.80
CA PRO A 11 -13.15 -10.52 -16.88
C PRO A 11 -12.33 -11.69 -17.44
N GLN A 12 -11.51 -11.49 -18.46
CA GLN A 12 -10.74 -12.58 -19.12
C GLN A 12 -9.22 -12.48 -18.90
N HIS A 13 -8.75 -12.44 -17.64
CA HIS A 13 -7.33 -12.64 -17.34
C HIS A 13 -7.15 -13.63 -16.17
N ALA A 14 -7.61 -14.86 -16.34
CA ALA A 14 -7.01 -16.02 -15.69
C ALA A 14 -5.83 -16.45 -16.60
N ASP A 15 -4.63 -16.65 -16.00
CA ASP A 15 -3.39 -17.12 -16.63
C ASP A 15 -2.56 -16.09 -17.44
N VAL A 16 -2.20 -14.96 -16.81
CA VAL A 16 -1.02 -14.21 -17.25
C VAL A 16 0.19 -14.81 -16.51
N GLU A 17 0.88 -15.75 -17.16
CA GLU A 17 2.26 -16.10 -16.76
C GLU A 17 3.06 -14.79 -16.65
N HIS A 18 3.66 -14.54 -15.48
CA HIS A 18 4.59 -13.42 -15.26
C HIS A 18 5.88 -13.67 -16.07
N ASN A 19 5.81 -13.42 -17.37
CA ASN A 19 6.88 -13.63 -18.33
C ASN A 19 8.00 -12.60 -18.12
N GLY A 20 8.78 -12.74 -17.03
CA GLY A 20 9.99 -11.94 -16.80
C GLY A 20 9.77 -10.44 -16.60
N PHE A 21 8.53 -9.98 -16.42
CA PHE A 21 8.22 -8.57 -16.18
C PHE A 21 8.65 -8.15 -14.78
N VAL A 22 9.55 -7.16 -14.69
CA VAL A 22 10.02 -6.60 -13.42
C VAL A 22 9.75 -5.09 -13.45
N PRO A 23 8.82 -4.57 -12.64
CA PRO A 23 8.62 -3.13 -12.51
C PRO A 23 9.81 -2.49 -11.80
N GLN A 24 10.12 -1.25 -12.17
CA GLN A 24 11.04 -0.41 -11.40
C GLN A 24 10.30 0.19 -10.22
N VAL A 25 10.81 0.01 -9.00
CA VAL A 25 10.27 0.64 -7.79
C VAL A 25 11.25 1.71 -7.31
N VAL A 26 10.80 2.96 -7.27
CA VAL A 26 11.54 4.07 -6.66
C VAL A 26 10.97 4.30 -5.26
N VAL A 27 11.81 4.14 -4.26
CA VAL A 27 11.45 4.34 -2.85
C VAL A 27 11.66 5.80 -2.50
N LEU A 28 10.62 6.51 -2.12
CA LEU A 28 10.63 7.91 -1.75
C LEU A 28 10.39 8.01 -0.24
N ARG A 29 11.45 8.34 0.50
CA ARG A 29 11.34 8.65 1.92
C ARG A 29 10.81 10.05 2.08
N MET A 30 9.61 10.17 2.63
CA MET A 30 8.91 11.42 2.87
C MET A 30 9.09 11.87 4.31
N CYS A 31 9.19 13.18 4.54
CA CYS A 31 9.36 13.76 5.87
C CYS A 31 8.47 14.99 6.03
N HIS A 32 7.79 15.07 7.17
CA HIS A 32 7.07 16.26 7.61
C HIS A 32 7.25 16.39 9.12
N GLU A 33 7.94 17.44 9.58
CA GLU A 33 8.33 17.59 10.97
C GLU A 33 9.05 16.35 11.53
N PHE A 34 8.45 15.68 12.53
CA PHE A 34 8.96 14.42 13.10
C PHE A 34 8.42 13.16 12.40
N MET A 35 7.39 13.32 11.56
CA MET A 35 6.78 12.20 10.84
C MET A 35 7.64 11.79 9.64
N LYS A 36 7.75 10.49 9.41
CA LYS A 36 8.43 9.91 8.26
C LYS A 36 7.60 8.75 7.74
N ASN A 37 7.36 8.72 6.43
CA ASN A 37 6.77 7.57 5.77
C ASN A 37 7.46 7.30 4.42
N TYR A 38 6.98 6.31 3.71
CA TYR A 38 7.46 5.96 2.38
C TYR A 38 6.32 6.04 1.37
N SER A 39 6.56 6.78 0.30
CA SER A 39 5.78 6.70 -0.93
C SER A 39 6.55 5.89 -1.97
N TYR A 40 5.86 5.23 -2.87
CA TYR A 40 6.50 4.36 -3.85
C TYR A 40 6.04 4.69 -5.26
N LEU A 41 6.98 5.09 -6.12
CA LEU A 41 6.70 5.23 -7.54
C LEU A 41 7.03 3.90 -8.23
N VAL A 42 6.01 3.26 -8.80
CA VAL A 42 6.10 1.96 -9.45
C VAL A 42 5.92 2.15 -10.95
N ILE A 43 6.92 1.75 -11.72
CA ILE A 43 7.05 2.12 -13.13
C ILE A 43 7.12 0.86 -13.98
N ASP A 44 6.35 0.80 -15.05
CA ASP A 44 6.55 -0.13 -16.16
C ASP A 44 7.73 0.35 -17.02
N PRO A 45 8.87 -0.34 -17.01
CA PRO A 45 10.04 0.11 -17.76
C PRO A 45 9.86 0.12 -19.29
N GLY A 46 8.86 -0.60 -19.81
CA GLY A 46 8.60 -0.66 -21.24
C GLY A 46 7.65 0.42 -21.74
N THR A 47 6.57 0.70 -21.01
CA THR A 47 5.59 1.74 -21.40
C THR A 47 5.87 3.08 -20.76
N ARG A 48 6.70 3.13 -19.71
CA ARG A 48 6.99 4.29 -18.85
C ARG A 48 5.77 4.78 -18.08
N GLN A 49 4.65 4.05 -18.10
CA GLN A 49 3.51 4.33 -17.23
C GLN A 49 3.86 3.99 -15.78
N ALA A 50 3.40 4.81 -14.86
CA ALA A 50 3.69 4.67 -13.44
C ALA A 50 2.44 4.85 -12.58
N VAL A 51 2.46 4.26 -11.40
CA VAL A 51 1.54 4.57 -10.29
C VAL A 51 2.34 5.01 -9.09
N ILE A 52 1.76 5.91 -8.29
CA ILE A 52 2.32 6.31 -6.99
C ILE A 52 1.49 5.72 -5.85
N VAL A 53 2.14 5.11 -4.87
CA VAL A 53 1.49 4.56 -3.67
C VAL A 53 1.69 5.52 -2.51
N ASP A 54 0.61 5.88 -1.83
CA ASP A 54 0.55 6.70 -0.62
C ASP A 54 1.39 7.98 -0.70
N PRO A 55 1.07 8.92 -1.62
CA PRO A 55 1.84 10.14 -1.77
C PRO A 55 1.58 11.14 -0.64
N ALA A 56 2.63 11.61 0.03
CA ALA A 56 2.53 12.58 1.11
C ALA A 56 3.62 13.66 1.08
N TRP A 57 3.27 14.86 1.51
CA TRP A 57 4.06 16.03 1.91
C TRP A 57 5.00 16.65 0.88
N GLN A 58 5.86 15.87 0.24
CA GLN A 58 6.97 16.41 -0.56
C GLN A 58 6.74 16.20 -2.06
N MET A 59 5.86 17.02 -2.63
CA MET A 59 5.49 16.99 -4.07
C MET A 59 6.73 17.04 -4.97
N GLU A 60 7.72 17.87 -4.61
CA GLU A 60 8.92 18.07 -5.42
C GLU A 60 9.75 16.79 -5.58
N LYS A 61 9.76 15.93 -4.57
CA LYS A 61 10.43 14.61 -4.66
C LYS A 61 9.75 13.69 -5.67
N ILE A 62 8.42 13.73 -5.70
CA ILE A 62 7.63 12.93 -6.64
C ILE A 62 7.84 13.44 -8.05
N ASP A 63 7.75 14.76 -8.25
CA ASP A 63 8.01 15.41 -9.54
C ASP A 63 9.42 15.07 -10.07
N GLN A 64 10.43 15.19 -9.20
CA GLN A 64 11.81 14.89 -9.60
C GLN A 64 11.97 13.41 -9.96
N ALA A 65 11.38 12.50 -9.20
CA ALA A 65 11.42 11.07 -9.51
C ALA A 65 10.75 10.75 -10.86
N LEU A 66 9.64 11.40 -11.19
CA LEU A 66 8.99 11.25 -12.50
C LEU A 66 9.87 11.77 -13.65
N ILE A 67 10.54 12.92 -13.44
CA ILE A 67 11.48 13.50 -14.42
C ILE A 67 12.68 12.57 -14.61
N ASP A 68 13.35 12.18 -13.53
CA ASP A 68 14.58 11.37 -13.56
C ASP A 68 14.34 10.01 -14.21
N THR A 69 13.15 9.45 -13.97
CA THR A 69 12.75 8.17 -14.55
C THR A 69 12.08 8.30 -15.91
N GLN A 70 11.78 9.50 -16.37
CA GLN A 70 11.00 9.77 -17.61
C GLN A 70 9.67 9.03 -17.59
N ALA A 71 9.05 8.86 -16.43
CA ALA A 71 7.78 8.15 -16.27
C ALA A 71 6.59 9.10 -16.38
N SER A 72 5.47 8.57 -16.90
CA SER A 72 4.18 9.25 -16.96
C SER A 72 3.26 8.68 -15.89
N LEU A 73 2.79 9.52 -14.98
CA LEU A 73 1.92 9.08 -13.89
C LEU A 73 0.51 8.77 -14.43
N SER A 74 0.03 7.56 -14.15
CA SER A 74 -1.26 7.05 -14.62
C SER A 74 -2.29 6.90 -13.50
N GLY A 75 -1.87 7.04 -12.22
CA GLY A 75 -2.78 6.98 -11.09
C GLY A 75 -2.11 6.94 -9.73
N VAL A 76 -2.93 7.14 -8.72
CA VAL A 76 -2.58 7.12 -7.30
C VAL A 76 -3.23 5.91 -6.64
N LEU A 77 -2.45 5.08 -5.95
CA LEU A 77 -2.92 3.96 -5.14
C LEU A 77 -2.89 4.37 -3.67
N ILE A 78 -4.02 4.30 -2.99
CA ILE A 78 -4.12 4.61 -1.56
C ILE A 78 -4.35 3.32 -0.79
N THR A 79 -3.45 3.03 0.17
CA THR A 79 -3.59 1.86 1.04
C THR A 79 -4.64 2.08 2.12
N HIS A 80 -4.69 3.27 2.70
CA HIS A 80 -5.68 3.71 3.68
C HIS A 80 -5.69 5.24 3.82
N SER A 81 -6.66 5.78 4.54
CA SER A 81 -7.01 7.21 4.52
C SER A 81 -6.33 8.09 5.58
N HIS A 82 -5.31 7.59 6.28
CA HIS A 82 -4.61 8.43 7.25
C HIS A 82 -3.88 9.59 6.55
N PRO A 83 -3.81 10.77 7.19
CA PRO A 83 -3.29 11.99 6.57
C PRO A 83 -1.88 11.85 5.97
N ASP A 84 -1.03 11.07 6.59
CA ASP A 84 0.34 10.82 6.15
C ASP A 84 0.45 9.86 4.94
N HIS A 85 -0.67 9.34 4.46
CA HIS A 85 -0.74 8.50 3.25
C HIS A 85 -1.51 9.18 2.10
N ILE A 86 -2.43 10.11 2.41
CA ILE A 86 -3.30 10.74 1.40
C ILE A 86 -3.03 12.23 1.16
N ASP A 87 -2.13 12.86 1.90
CA ASP A 87 -1.92 14.32 1.90
C ASP A 87 -1.75 14.91 0.48
N LEU A 88 -1.01 14.23 -0.38
CA LEU A 88 -0.82 14.66 -1.78
C LEU A 88 -1.70 13.91 -2.79
N ALA A 89 -2.62 13.06 -2.38
CA ALA A 89 -3.46 12.31 -3.33
C ALA A 89 -4.24 13.23 -4.25
N GLU A 90 -4.96 14.20 -3.70
CA GLU A 90 -5.72 15.17 -4.48
C GLU A 90 -4.82 16.12 -5.32
N PRO A 91 -3.79 16.78 -4.77
CA PRO A 91 -2.90 17.64 -5.56
C PRO A 91 -2.24 16.91 -6.72
N ILE A 92 -1.81 15.66 -6.54
CA ILE A 92 -1.20 14.83 -7.60
C ILE A 92 -2.24 14.48 -8.66
N ALA A 93 -3.41 14.00 -8.26
CA ALA A 93 -4.46 13.63 -9.19
C ALA A 93 -4.88 14.81 -10.07
N GLN A 94 -5.00 16.01 -9.49
CA GLN A 94 -5.27 17.23 -10.23
C GLN A 94 -4.14 17.61 -11.18
N LYS A 95 -2.88 17.57 -10.70
CA LYS A 95 -1.71 17.99 -11.48
C LYS A 95 -1.46 17.09 -12.70
N TYR A 96 -1.64 15.78 -12.53
CA TYR A 96 -1.34 14.79 -13.56
C TYR A 96 -2.56 14.25 -14.29
N ASP A 97 -3.75 14.77 -13.95
CA ASP A 97 -5.05 14.35 -14.52
C ASP A 97 -5.24 12.81 -14.49
N CYS A 98 -5.06 12.24 -13.31
CA CYS A 98 -5.11 10.78 -13.12
C CYS A 98 -6.05 10.37 -11.98
N PRO A 99 -6.56 9.13 -11.96
CA PRO A 99 -7.45 8.63 -10.92
C PRO A 99 -6.72 8.41 -9.58
N ILE A 100 -7.49 8.48 -8.49
CA ILE A 100 -7.14 8.01 -7.15
C ILE A 100 -7.90 6.72 -6.91
N TRP A 101 -7.21 5.60 -6.70
CA TRP A 101 -7.81 4.30 -6.36
C TRP A 101 -7.70 4.05 -4.87
N MET A 102 -8.84 3.83 -4.23
CA MET A 102 -8.99 3.51 -2.80
C MET A 102 -10.08 2.45 -2.66
N SER A 103 -10.01 1.59 -1.66
CA SER A 103 -11.07 0.61 -1.42
C SER A 103 -12.41 1.29 -1.13
N LYS A 104 -13.50 0.67 -1.53
CA LYS A 104 -14.85 1.17 -1.24
C LYS A 104 -15.11 1.22 0.26
N GLU A 105 -14.57 0.25 0.99
CA GLU A 105 -14.65 0.15 2.45
C GLU A 105 -13.95 1.33 3.12
N GLU A 106 -12.76 1.71 2.64
CA GLU A 106 -12.01 2.85 3.17
C GLU A 106 -12.70 4.17 2.87
N ILE A 107 -13.26 4.32 1.68
CA ILE A 107 -14.04 5.49 1.30
C ILE A 107 -15.28 5.63 2.20
N ALA A 108 -15.95 4.52 2.46
CA ALA A 108 -17.16 4.52 3.31
C ALA A 108 -16.84 4.85 4.78
N ASP A 109 -15.70 4.39 5.29
CA ASP A 109 -15.27 4.62 6.67
C ASP A 109 -14.75 6.05 6.88
N SER A 110 -13.86 6.51 6.00
CA SER A 110 -13.20 7.82 6.12
C SER A 110 -14.04 9.00 5.65
N GLY A 111 -14.99 8.76 4.74
CA GLY A 111 -15.72 9.82 4.04
C GLY A 111 -14.85 10.62 3.06
N PHE A 112 -13.65 10.14 2.71
CA PHE A 112 -12.79 10.80 1.73
C PHE A 112 -13.51 10.96 0.39
N SER A 113 -13.48 12.14 -0.19
CA SER A 113 -14.19 12.49 -1.41
C SER A 113 -13.37 13.39 -2.31
N ASN A 114 -13.24 13.01 -3.58
CA ASN A 114 -12.54 13.79 -4.60
C ASN A 114 -13.14 13.49 -5.99
N ARG A 115 -13.00 14.42 -6.95
CA ARG A 115 -13.55 14.24 -8.32
C ARG A 115 -12.90 13.09 -9.09
N GLN A 116 -11.66 12.76 -8.80
CA GLN A 116 -10.86 11.71 -9.47
C GLN A 116 -10.83 10.42 -8.65
N LEU A 117 -11.58 10.37 -7.54
CA LEU A 117 -11.65 9.19 -6.69
C LEU A 117 -12.44 8.06 -7.34
N VAL A 118 -11.85 6.89 -7.37
CA VAL A 118 -12.42 5.64 -7.87
C VAL A 118 -12.40 4.61 -6.75
N GLY A 119 -13.58 4.27 -6.24
CA GLY A 119 -13.74 3.18 -5.28
C GLY A 119 -13.53 1.82 -5.95
N ILE A 120 -12.58 1.06 -5.45
CA ILE A 120 -12.22 -0.25 -6.02
C ILE A 120 -12.65 -1.41 -5.10
N ASP A 121 -12.97 -2.52 -5.73
CA ASP A 121 -13.06 -3.85 -5.12
C ASP A 121 -11.70 -4.56 -5.24
N PRO A 122 -11.46 -5.67 -4.51
CA PRO A 122 -10.22 -6.46 -4.64
C PRO A 122 -10.21 -7.29 -5.95
N VAL A 123 -10.34 -6.59 -7.10
CA VAL A 123 -10.33 -7.15 -8.45
C VAL A 123 -9.13 -6.58 -9.20
N PRO A 124 -8.25 -7.42 -9.77
CA PRO A 124 -7.06 -6.96 -10.47
C PRO A 124 -7.37 -6.12 -11.72
N TRP A 125 -6.51 -5.12 -11.99
CA TRP A 125 -6.51 -4.34 -13.24
C TRP A 125 -5.08 -4.05 -13.70
N SER A 126 -4.92 -3.50 -14.90
CA SER A 126 -3.59 -3.21 -15.43
C SER A 126 -3.36 -1.72 -15.68
N VAL A 127 -2.12 -1.29 -15.42
CA VAL A 127 -1.57 0.00 -15.84
C VAL A 127 -0.28 -0.30 -16.64
N GLY A 128 -0.29 0.01 -17.93
CA GLY A 128 0.74 -0.51 -18.83
C GLY A 128 0.74 -2.04 -18.80
N ARG A 129 1.90 -2.63 -18.55
CA ARG A 129 2.07 -4.08 -18.37
C ARG A 129 2.02 -4.50 -16.89
N MET A 130 1.90 -3.55 -15.97
CA MET A 130 1.76 -3.84 -14.55
C MET A 130 0.36 -4.35 -14.26
N LEU A 131 0.23 -5.61 -13.84
CA LEU A 131 -0.97 -6.12 -13.20
C LEU A 131 -0.96 -5.66 -11.75
N ILE A 132 -1.97 -4.92 -11.34
CA ILE A 132 -2.18 -4.47 -9.96
C ILE A 132 -3.21 -5.40 -9.34
N GLU A 133 -2.80 -6.13 -8.30
CA GLU A 133 -3.63 -7.09 -7.58
C GLU A 133 -3.94 -6.54 -6.19
N PRO A 134 -5.12 -5.92 -5.99
CA PRO A 134 -5.51 -5.41 -4.68
C PRO A 134 -5.92 -6.54 -3.74
N MET A 135 -5.56 -6.40 -2.48
CA MET A 135 -5.90 -7.32 -1.41
C MET A 135 -6.51 -6.53 -0.27
N LEU A 136 -7.82 -6.69 -0.01
CA LEU A 136 -8.44 -6.08 1.14
C LEU A 136 -7.88 -6.71 2.43
N THR A 137 -7.32 -5.87 3.29
CA THR A 137 -6.55 -6.27 4.48
C THR A 137 -6.95 -5.42 5.71
N PRO A 138 -8.21 -5.54 6.17
CA PRO A 138 -8.70 -4.76 7.30
C PRO A 138 -7.94 -5.05 8.59
N GLY A 139 -7.92 -4.05 9.49
CA GLY A 139 -7.36 -4.20 10.83
C GLY A 139 -6.72 -2.94 11.38
N HIS A 140 -5.91 -2.22 10.60
CA HIS A 140 -5.44 -0.88 10.95
C HIS A 140 -6.56 0.15 10.71
N THR A 141 -7.14 0.13 9.52
CA THR A 141 -8.46 0.69 9.21
C THR A 141 -9.37 -0.39 8.65
N PRO A 142 -10.71 -0.18 8.59
CA PRO A 142 -11.65 -1.17 8.05
C PRO A 142 -11.43 -1.47 6.56
N GLY A 143 -10.92 -0.53 5.81
CA GLY A 143 -10.76 -0.62 4.36
C GLY A 143 -9.31 -0.69 3.87
N CYS A 144 -8.32 -0.93 4.75
CA CYS A 144 -6.93 -1.08 4.34
C CYS A 144 -6.76 -2.02 3.15
N MET A 145 -5.97 -1.59 2.17
CA MET A 145 -5.69 -2.32 0.94
C MET A 145 -4.19 -2.50 0.74
N CYS A 146 -3.73 -3.73 0.59
CA CYS A 146 -2.40 -4.00 0.06
C CYS A 146 -2.45 -4.13 -1.46
N TYR A 147 -1.40 -3.74 -2.16
CA TYR A 147 -1.30 -3.84 -3.62
C TYR A 147 -0.11 -4.72 -3.99
N LEU A 148 -0.38 -5.86 -4.65
CA LEU A 148 0.67 -6.70 -5.22
C LEU A 148 0.88 -6.31 -6.69
N ILE A 149 2.12 -5.98 -7.04
CA ILE A 149 2.54 -5.66 -8.42
C ILE A 149 3.79 -6.49 -8.73
N ALA A 150 3.64 -7.54 -9.52
CA ALA A 150 4.65 -8.57 -9.70
C ALA A 150 5.10 -9.16 -8.34
N ASP A 151 6.40 -9.18 -8.04
CA ASP A 151 6.92 -9.67 -6.76
C ASP A 151 7.14 -8.53 -5.73
N ASN A 152 6.31 -7.47 -5.76
CA ASN A 152 6.38 -6.33 -4.83
C ASN A 152 5.01 -6.10 -4.19
N LEU A 153 4.92 -6.19 -2.86
CA LEU A 153 3.71 -5.95 -2.09
C LEU A 153 3.83 -4.64 -1.32
N PHE A 154 2.95 -3.69 -1.63
CA PHE A 154 2.82 -2.41 -0.95
C PHE A 154 1.77 -2.56 0.14
N THR A 155 2.18 -2.44 1.39
CA THR A 155 1.37 -2.88 2.56
C THR A 155 0.81 -1.74 3.39
N GLY A 156 1.19 -0.49 3.11
CA GLY A 156 0.81 0.62 3.98
C GLY A 156 1.11 0.27 5.44
N ASP A 157 0.13 0.43 6.29
CA ASP A 157 0.24 0.18 7.73
C ASP A 157 -0.31 -1.20 8.18
N VAL A 158 -0.45 -2.13 7.23
CA VAL A 158 -0.85 -3.50 7.56
C VAL A 158 0.34 -4.32 8.04
N LEU A 159 1.46 -4.29 7.32
CA LEU A 159 2.64 -5.11 7.61
C LEU A 159 3.93 -4.32 7.41
N PHE A 160 4.69 -4.16 8.49
CA PHE A 160 6.05 -3.61 8.50
C PHE A 160 7.10 -4.73 8.54
N ALA A 161 8.35 -4.40 8.32
CA ALA A 161 9.43 -5.38 8.52
C ALA A 161 9.49 -5.87 9.98
N GLU A 162 9.23 -4.96 10.92
CA GLU A 162 9.37 -5.19 12.37
C GLU A 162 8.04 -5.50 13.09
N GLY A 163 6.90 -5.28 12.43
CA GLY A 163 5.61 -5.40 13.09
C GLY A 163 4.41 -5.29 12.18
N CYS A 164 3.29 -4.83 12.74
CA CYS A 164 2.07 -4.49 12.02
C CYS A 164 1.46 -3.20 12.59
N GLY A 165 0.56 -2.60 11.84
CA GLY A 165 -0.14 -1.38 12.22
C GLY A 165 -0.89 -1.45 13.55
N ILE A 166 -1.21 -0.30 14.09
CA ILE A 166 -2.02 -0.17 15.29
C ILE A 166 -3.44 -0.66 14.98
N CYS A 167 -4.05 -1.37 15.94
CA CYS A 167 -5.44 -1.79 15.87
C CYS A 167 -6.19 -1.06 16.98
N PRO A 168 -7.34 -0.41 16.69
CA PRO A 168 -8.06 0.37 17.68
C PRO A 168 -8.74 -0.49 18.76
N ASP A 169 -9.12 -1.72 18.43
CA ASP A 169 -9.83 -2.62 19.33
C ASP A 169 -9.57 -4.10 19.03
N ILE A 170 -10.24 -4.99 19.78
CA ILE A 170 -10.11 -6.45 19.62
C ILE A 170 -10.64 -6.92 18.25
N GLY A 171 -11.72 -6.34 17.77
CA GLY A 171 -12.31 -6.68 16.46
C GLY A 171 -11.33 -6.37 15.34
N ALA A 172 -10.73 -5.19 15.36
CA ALA A 172 -9.70 -4.76 14.44
C ALA A 172 -8.43 -5.64 14.52
N ALA A 173 -8.02 -6.02 15.74
CA ALA A 173 -6.88 -6.92 15.92
C ALA A 173 -7.16 -8.33 15.36
N HIS A 174 -8.39 -8.85 15.50
CA HIS A 174 -8.79 -10.11 14.86
C HIS A 174 -8.82 -10.00 13.34
N ALA A 175 -9.31 -8.87 12.80
CA ALA A 175 -9.29 -8.61 11.36
C ALA A 175 -7.84 -8.50 10.84
N MET A 176 -6.95 -7.80 11.54
CA MET A 176 -5.52 -7.73 11.22
C MET A 176 -4.88 -9.11 11.17
N PHE A 177 -5.15 -9.97 12.16
CA PHE A 177 -4.65 -11.34 12.16
C PHE A 177 -5.09 -12.10 10.90
N ALA A 178 -6.39 -12.04 10.56
CA ALA A 178 -6.92 -12.71 9.37
C ALA A 178 -6.30 -12.14 8.07
N SER A 179 -6.07 -10.82 8.02
CA SER A 179 -5.39 -10.14 6.90
C SER A 179 -3.95 -10.60 6.74
N LEU A 180 -3.20 -10.71 7.83
CA LEU A 180 -1.82 -11.22 7.81
C LEU A 180 -1.75 -12.69 7.39
N GLU A 181 -2.68 -13.53 7.85
CA GLU A 181 -2.78 -14.94 7.41
C GLU A 181 -3.10 -15.04 5.92
N ASN A 182 -4.01 -14.19 5.40
CA ASN A 182 -4.29 -14.11 3.97
C ASN A 182 -3.05 -13.70 3.17
N VAL A 183 -2.32 -12.69 3.62
CA VAL A 183 -1.04 -12.28 3.00
C VAL A 183 -0.05 -13.43 3.00
N LYS A 184 0.17 -14.11 4.14
CA LYS A 184 1.09 -15.27 4.25
C LYS A 184 0.78 -16.39 3.26
N THR A 185 -0.50 -16.63 2.97
CA THR A 185 -0.92 -17.72 2.09
C THR A 185 -0.90 -17.34 0.61
N ARG A 186 -1.06 -16.07 0.28
CA ARG A 186 -1.20 -15.60 -1.12
C ARG A 186 0.09 -15.17 -1.77
N ILE A 187 1.07 -14.69 -1.01
CA ILE A 187 2.30 -14.15 -1.59
C ILE A 187 3.47 -15.14 -1.47
N LYS A 188 4.40 -15.02 -2.42
CA LYS A 188 5.59 -15.89 -2.47
C LYS A 188 6.63 -15.46 -1.43
N PRO A 189 7.49 -16.38 -0.93
CA PRO A 189 8.55 -16.03 0.02
C PRO A 189 9.53 -14.96 -0.47
N GLN A 190 9.80 -14.88 -1.76
CA GLN A 190 10.69 -13.88 -2.37
C GLN A 190 10.04 -12.52 -2.57
N THR A 191 8.70 -12.38 -2.43
CA THR A 191 8.00 -11.11 -2.57
C THR A 191 8.58 -10.07 -1.63
N ARG A 192 8.89 -8.90 -2.18
CA ARG A 192 9.44 -7.76 -1.45
C ARG A 192 8.31 -6.95 -0.82
N ILE A 193 8.46 -6.61 0.45
CA ILE A 193 7.47 -5.89 1.25
C ILE A 193 7.84 -4.42 1.34
N PHE A 194 6.91 -3.55 0.98
CA PHE A 194 7.05 -2.10 0.94
C PHE A 194 6.01 -1.45 1.86
N PRO A 195 6.35 -1.22 3.13
CA PRO A 195 5.44 -0.67 4.15
C PRO A 195 5.33 0.85 4.09
N GLY A 196 4.30 1.42 4.75
CA GLY A 196 4.19 2.86 4.95
C GLY A 196 5.30 3.44 5.83
N HIS A 197 5.71 2.68 6.85
CA HIS A 197 6.74 3.10 7.81
C HIS A 197 7.82 2.05 8.02
N SER A 198 8.95 2.47 8.60
CA SER A 198 10.09 1.62 8.95
C SER A 198 10.63 2.01 10.34
N TYR A 199 10.99 0.99 11.10
CA TYR A 199 11.50 1.11 12.47
C TYR A 199 12.96 0.63 12.59
N GLY A 200 13.70 0.66 11.50
CA GLY A 200 15.13 0.30 11.46
C GLY A 200 15.54 -0.49 10.22
N LYS A 201 14.63 -1.26 9.61
CA LYS A 201 14.91 -2.01 8.39
C LYS A 201 14.39 -1.26 7.17
N PRO A 202 15.20 -1.12 6.10
CA PRO A 202 14.74 -0.44 4.89
C PRO A 202 13.58 -1.23 4.22
N PRO A 203 12.67 -0.53 3.50
CA PRO A 203 11.66 -1.18 2.66
C PRO A 203 12.25 -2.17 1.65
N GLY A 204 11.47 -3.16 1.26
CA GLY A 204 11.89 -4.16 0.28
C GLY A 204 12.51 -5.42 0.90
N GLN A 205 12.35 -5.64 2.22
CA GLN A 205 12.65 -6.92 2.85
C GLN A 205 11.79 -8.02 2.23
N SER A 206 12.32 -9.25 2.09
CA SER A 206 11.54 -10.36 1.55
C SER A 206 10.53 -10.90 2.57
N MET A 207 9.41 -11.40 2.09
CA MET A 207 8.43 -12.07 2.96
C MET A 207 9.06 -13.22 3.75
N TRP A 208 10.02 -13.93 3.17
CA TRP A 208 10.78 -14.98 3.84
C TRP A 208 11.54 -14.47 5.07
N GLN A 209 12.12 -13.27 4.99
CA GLN A 209 12.76 -12.63 6.15
C GLN A 209 11.74 -12.26 7.22
N LEU A 210 10.62 -11.64 6.81
CA LEU A 210 9.57 -11.24 7.74
C LEU A 210 8.98 -12.46 8.47
N LEU A 211 8.75 -13.56 7.75
CA LEU A 211 8.27 -14.81 8.35
C LEU A 211 9.18 -15.37 9.44
N LYS A 212 10.46 -14.99 9.47
CA LYS A 212 11.41 -15.42 10.51
C LYS A 212 11.54 -14.41 11.65
N GLU A 213 11.43 -13.14 11.37
CA GLU A 213 11.86 -12.08 12.27
C GLU A 213 10.71 -11.25 12.86
N ASN A 214 9.59 -11.15 12.13
CA ASN A 214 8.44 -10.39 12.59
C ASN A 214 7.59 -11.22 13.55
N VAL A 215 7.54 -10.78 14.81
CA VAL A 215 6.81 -11.49 15.89
C VAL A 215 5.31 -11.62 15.60
N TYR A 216 4.71 -10.65 14.92
CA TYR A 216 3.28 -10.68 14.61
C TYR A 216 2.90 -11.77 13.59
N LEU A 217 3.85 -12.25 12.79
CA LEU A 217 3.66 -13.35 11.87
C LEU A 217 3.84 -14.74 12.50
N GLN A 218 4.24 -14.80 13.81
CA GLN A 218 4.46 -16.06 14.55
C GLN A 218 3.21 -16.53 15.29
N PHE A 219 2.19 -15.71 15.45
CA PHE A 219 0.98 -16.10 16.14
C PHE A 219 0.18 -17.13 15.33
N SER A 220 -0.32 -18.16 16.00
CA SER A 220 -1.11 -19.23 15.42
C SER A 220 -2.63 -19.08 15.64
N ASN A 221 -3.04 -18.11 16.47
CA ASN A 221 -4.45 -17.82 16.75
C ASN A 221 -4.67 -16.34 17.02
N LYS A 222 -5.87 -15.88 16.71
CA LYS A 222 -6.27 -14.48 16.78
C LYS A 222 -6.34 -13.92 18.20
N GLU A 223 -6.64 -14.77 19.19
CA GLU A 223 -6.79 -14.37 20.59
C GLU A 223 -5.42 -13.96 21.16
N SER A 224 -4.41 -14.80 20.96
CA SER A 224 -3.02 -14.49 21.39
C SER A 224 -2.44 -13.30 20.62
N PHE A 225 -2.73 -13.20 19.32
CA PHE A 225 -2.35 -12.05 18.52
C PHE A 225 -2.97 -10.75 19.07
N ALA A 226 -4.30 -10.74 19.29
CA ALA A 226 -5.00 -9.57 19.82
C ALA A 226 -4.50 -9.18 21.21
N ALA A 227 -4.31 -10.15 22.12
CA ALA A 227 -3.76 -9.90 23.44
C ALA A 227 -2.36 -9.27 23.37
N PHE A 228 -1.51 -9.73 22.46
CA PHE A 228 -0.17 -9.16 22.27
C PHE A 228 -0.23 -7.78 21.59
N ARG A 229 -1.08 -7.60 20.55
CA ARG A 229 -1.21 -6.34 19.82
C ARG A 229 -1.76 -5.21 20.72
N LEU A 230 -2.70 -5.54 21.61
CA LEU A 230 -3.39 -4.58 22.47
C LEU A 230 -2.82 -4.54 23.90
N ARG A 231 -1.66 -5.17 24.15
CA ARG A 231 -1.05 -5.19 25.50
C ARG A 231 -0.82 -3.76 26.02
N SER A 232 -1.03 -3.58 27.31
CA SER A 232 -0.70 -2.32 28.00
C SER A 232 0.82 -2.07 28.04
N GLY A 233 1.21 -0.81 28.23
CA GLY A 233 2.62 -0.42 28.37
C GLY A 233 3.40 -0.36 27.04
N GLN A 234 2.73 -0.35 25.91
CA GLN A 234 3.37 0.01 24.65
C GLN A 234 3.73 1.50 24.71
N ASP A 235 4.99 1.80 24.43
CA ASP A 235 5.48 3.17 24.39
C ASP A 235 4.98 3.83 23.10
N VAL A 236 3.93 4.64 23.23
CA VAL A 236 3.30 5.32 22.09
C VAL A 236 4.31 6.24 21.39
N ALA A 237 5.24 6.86 22.13
CA ALA A 237 6.28 7.70 21.54
C ALA A 237 7.18 6.89 20.59
N LYS A 238 7.52 5.64 20.96
CA LYS A 238 8.30 4.75 20.09
C LYS A 238 7.52 4.22 18.88
N MET A 239 6.19 4.23 18.92
CA MET A 239 5.38 3.87 17.74
C MET A 239 5.47 4.90 16.62
N PHE A 240 5.86 6.14 16.93
CA PHE A 240 6.07 7.22 15.97
C PHE A 240 7.56 7.54 15.75
N ASP A 241 8.48 6.78 16.33
CA ASP A 241 9.93 6.91 16.11
C ASP A 241 10.33 6.15 14.82
N PHE A 242 9.90 6.72 13.69
CA PHE A 242 10.18 6.17 12.37
C PHE A 242 11.63 6.46 11.96
N CYS A 243 12.29 5.49 11.35
CA CYS A 243 13.67 5.60 10.86
C CYS A 243 13.76 6.10 9.43
#